data_6727b6196af3175a9a0d1c69313b47c2
#
_entry.id   6727b6196af3175a9a0d1c69313b47c2
#
_cell.length_a   1.000
_cell.length_b   1.000
_cell.length_c   1.000
_cell.angle_alpha   90.00
_cell.angle_beta   90.00
_cell.angle_gamma   90.00
#
_symmetry.space_group_name_H-M   'P 1'
#
loop_
_entity.id
_entity.type
_entity.pdbx_description
1 polymer ?
#
loop_
_entity_poly.entity_id
_entity_poly.type
_entity_poly.pdbx_seq_one_letter_code
_entity_poly.pdbx_strand_id
1 'polypeptide(L)'
;MQRGKSTVVESGHIVILGTSARLPKLIEQLAIAGRDRARNVIVVLADCEPRELRESVGTHRARLHGSHLVIRSGKTDRVSDLSMVRVREARAVIVVADDDAENDTDVVKAVLAVGSAAGGFDRMPIVAELREVAMAERLARACGESVHPIVTTVTIARLTSFMLRDPGMSKVVDELMDARGCG
;
A
#
# COMPACT_ATOMS: atom_id res chain seq x y z
N MET A 1 8.30 -3.67 -27.43
CA MET A 1 7.17 -4.30 -26.69
C MET A 1 7.05 -3.62 -25.33
N GLN A 2 5.98 -2.87 -25.10
CA GLN A 2 5.73 -2.14 -23.85
C GLN A 2 5.32 -3.13 -22.75
N ARG A 3 6.28 -3.71 -22.04
CA ARG A 3 6.05 -4.72 -20.97
C ARG A 3 5.39 -4.17 -19.69
N GLY A 4 5.02 -2.90 -19.64
CA GLY A 4 4.45 -2.25 -18.45
C GLY A 4 2.95 -1.95 -18.49
N LYS A 5 2.27 -2.16 -19.63
CA LYS A 5 0.87 -1.73 -19.86
C LYS A 5 -0.12 -2.88 -20.09
N SER A 6 0.25 -4.12 -19.89
CA SER A 6 -0.70 -5.24 -19.99
C SER A 6 -1.58 -5.33 -18.75
N THR A 7 -2.86 -5.63 -18.95
CA THR A 7 -3.83 -5.84 -17.86
C THR A 7 -3.39 -7.00 -16.97
N VAL A 8 -3.53 -6.82 -15.66
CA VAL A 8 -3.35 -7.87 -14.66
C VAL A 8 -4.49 -8.88 -14.79
N VAL A 9 -4.19 -10.16 -14.68
CA VAL A 9 -5.19 -11.25 -14.82
C VAL A 9 -5.68 -11.74 -13.45
N GLU A 10 -4.92 -11.45 -12.41
CA GLU A 10 -5.15 -11.90 -11.04
C GLU A 10 -6.40 -11.28 -10.40
N SER A 11 -6.97 -12.00 -9.43
CA SER A 11 -8.03 -11.53 -8.53
C SER A 11 -7.65 -11.82 -7.08
N GLY A 12 -8.20 -11.08 -6.13
CA GLY A 12 -7.86 -11.21 -4.71
C GLY A 12 -6.43 -10.80 -4.36
N HIS A 13 -5.79 -10.03 -5.24
CA HIS A 13 -4.44 -9.48 -5.05
C HIS A 13 -4.45 -8.20 -4.19
N ILE A 14 -3.28 -7.78 -3.74
CA ILE A 14 -3.09 -6.45 -3.13
C ILE A 14 -2.59 -5.50 -4.21
N VAL A 15 -3.13 -4.30 -4.26
CA VAL A 15 -2.64 -3.22 -5.11
C VAL A 15 -1.91 -2.18 -4.26
N ILE A 16 -0.70 -1.81 -4.65
CA ILE A 16 0.05 -0.70 -4.08
C ILE A 16 0.11 0.39 -5.15
N LEU A 17 -0.31 1.59 -4.79
CA LEU A 17 -0.31 2.77 -5.65
C LEU A 17 0.76 3.75 -5.18
N GLY A 18 1.66 4.14 -6.07
CA GLY A 18 2.75 5.05 -5.80
C GLY A 18 4.08 4.34 -5.52
N THR A 19 5.08 5.14 -5.18
CA THR A 19 6.45 4.69 -4.87
C THR A 19 7.01 5.47 -3.68
N SER A 20 7.86 4.84 -2.90
CA SER A 20 8.63 5.46 -1.81
C SER A 20 9.85 4.59 -1.49
N ALA A 21 10.82 5.13 -0.77
CA ALA A 21 11.98 4.37 -0.28
C ALA A 21 11.58 3.18 0.61
N ARG A 22 10.39 3.22 1.22
CA ARG A 22 9.86 2.15 2.09
C ARG A 22 9.17 1.02 1.32
N LEU A 23 8.89 1.20 0.02
CA LEU A 23 8.15 0.23 -0.79
C LEU A 23 8.75 -1.19 -0.75
N PRO A 24 10.08 -1.40 -0.84
CA PRO A 24 10.66 -2.73 -0.74
C PRO A 24 10.36 -3.43 0.59
N LYS A 25 10.40 -2.68 1.71
CA LYS A 25 10.09 -3.21 3.04
C LYS A 25 8.60 -3.50 3.21
N LEU A 26 7.74 -2.65 2.67
CA LEU A 26 6.29 -2.88 2.66
C LEU A 26 5.94 -4.18 1.90
N ILE A 27 6.52 -4.37 0.71
CA ILE A 27 6.33 -5.59 -0.07
C ILE A 27 6.80 -6.83 0.70
N GLU A 28 7.94 -6.76 1.37
CA GLU A 28 8.44 -7.86 2.21
C GLU A 28 7.46 -8.22 3.31
N GLN A 29 6.93 -7.24 4.05
CA GLN A 29 5.96 -7.48 5.13
C GLN A 29 4.64 -8.07 4.61
N LEU A 30 4.14 -7.57 3.47
CA LEU A 30 2.95 -8.13 2.82
C LEU A 30 3.17 -9.55 2.30
N ALA A 31 4.39 -9.86 1.88
CA ALA A 31 4.76 -11.21 1.46
C ALA A 31 4.79 -12.17 2.66
N ILE A 32 5.34 -11.74 3.80
CA ILE A 32 5.33 -12.51 5.05
C ILE A 32 3.89 -12.75 5.53
N ALA A 33 3.08 -11.71 5.60
CA ALA A 33 1.68 -11.80 6.01
C ALA A 33 0.81 -12.67 5.08
N GLY A 34 1.22 -12.80 3.83
CA GLY A 34 0.51 -13.60 2.83
C GLY A 34 1.06 -15.00 2.60
N ARG A 35 2.08 -15.44 3.36
CA ARG A 35 2.78 -16.73 3.12
C ARG A 35 1.89 -17.96 3.18
N ASP A 36 0.86 -17.94 4.03
CA ASP A 36 -0.05 -19.07 4.23
C ASP A 36 -1.20 -19.10 3.21
N ARG A 37 -1.22 -18.14 2.27
CA ARG A 37 -2.18 -18.12 1.17
C ARG A 37 -1.66 -18.95 0.02
N ALA A 38 -2.51 -19.77 -0.56
CA ALA A 38 -2.18 -20.59 -1.74
C ALA A 38 -1.63 -19.74 -2.90
N ARG A 39 -2.05 -18.50 -3.03
CA ARG A 39 -1.55 -17.53 -4.00
C ARG A 39 -1.60 -16.12 -3.42
N ASN A 40 -0.44 -15.55 -3.14
CA ASN A 40 -0.31 -14.16 -2.72
C ASN A 40 0.28 -13.34 -3.87
N VAL A 41 -0.50 -12.41 -4.43
CA VAL A 41 -0.07 -11.55 -5.53
C VAL A 41 -0.09 -10.10 -5.05
N ILE A 42 1.02 -9.41 -5.26
CA ILE A 42 1.19 -7.98 -4.97
C ILE A 42 1.40 -7.27 -6.30
N VAL A 43 0.56 -6.32 -6.60
CA VAL A 43 0.62 -5.50 -7.82
C VAL A 43 1.03 -4.09 -7.42
N VAL A 44 2.06 -3.55 -8.05
CA VAL A 44 2.51 -2.16 -7.85
C VAL A 44 2.21 -1.37 -9.11
N LEU A 45 1.54 -0.24 -8.95
CA LEU A 45 1.30 0.76 -10.00
C LEU A 45 1.96 2.08 -9.58
N ALA A 46 2.87 2.58 -10.37
CA ALA A 46 3.55 3.86 -10.12
C ALA A 46 3.87 4.60 -11.42
N ASP A 47 3.92 5.93 -11.35
CA ASP A 47 4.28 6.80 -12.47
C ASP A 47 5.81 6.92 -12.58
N CYS A 48 6.46 5.79 -12.81
CA CYS A 48 7.91 5.69 -13.00
C CYS A 48 8.24 4.59 -14.01
N GLU A 49 9.49 4.59 -14.46
CA GLU A 49 9.97 3.55 -15.35
C GLU A 49 9.96 2.17 -14.64
N PRO A 50 9.34 1.15 -15.24
CA PRO A 50 9.24 -0.18 -14.63
C PRO A 50 10.60 -0.82 -14.31
N ARG A 51 11.67 -0.36 -14.96
CA ARG A 51 13.03 -0.81 -14.73
C ARG A 51 13.56 -0.29 -13.39
N GLU A 52 13.42 1.00 -13.14
CA GLU A 52 13.85 1.64 -11.89
C GLU A 52 13.14 1.02 -10.69
N LEU A 53 11.83 0.83 -10.81
CA LEU A 53 11.04 0.19 -9.76
C LEU A 53 11.44 -1.28 -9.53
N ARG A 54 11.78 -2.00 -10.61
CA ARG A 54 12.30 -3.37 -10.48
C ARG A 54 13.68 -3.42 -9.85
N GLU A 55 14.52 -2.46 -10.13
CA GLU A 55 15.86 -2.37 -9.54
C GLU A 55 15.76 -2.04 -8.04
N SER A 56 14.91 -1.09 -7.65
CA SER A 56 14.68 -0.76 -6.24
C SER A 56 14.10 -1.92 -5.43
N VAL A 57 13.15 -2.68 -6.01
CA VAL A 57 12.52 -3.84 -5.38
C VAL A 57 13.33 -5.14 -5.62
N GLY A 58 14.09 -5.20 -6.72
CA GLY A 58 14.76 -6.42 -7.21
C GLY A 58 15.85 -6.96 -6.29
N THR A 59 16.51 -6.11 -5.51
CA THR A 59 17.48 -6.51 -4.46
C THR A 59 16.82 -7.32 -3.34
N HIS A 60 15.49 -7.31 -3.26
CA HIS A 60 14.70 -7.99 -2.21
C HIS A 60 13.90 -9.19 -2.72
N ARG A 61 14.15 -9.64 -3.95
CA ARG A 61 13.39 -10.76 -4.57
C ARG A 61 13.43 -12.06 -3.77
N ALA A 62 14.52 -12.31 -3.06
CA ALA A 62 14.67 -13.46 -2.16
C ALA A 62 13.71 -13.40 -0.92
N ARG A 63 13.10 -12.25 -0.68
CA ARG A 63 12.22 -11.99 0.47
C ARG A 63 10.72 -12.02 0.13
N LEU A 64 10.36 -12.48 -1.07
CA LEU A 64 8.95 -12.56 -1.49
C LEU A 64 8.20 -13.78 -0.92
N HIS A 65 8.87 -14.66 -0.20
CA HIS A 65 8.26 -15.80 0.51
C HIS A 65 7.19 -16.55 -0.34
N GLY A 66 7.48 -16.76 -1.63
CA GLY A 66 6.55 -17.40 -2.57
C GLY A 66 5.47 -16.50 -3.17
N SER A 67 5.41 -15.21 -2.77
CA SER A 67 4.49 -14.24 -3.36
C SER A 67 4.92 -13.83 -4.77
N HIS A 68 3.93 -13.52 -5.60
CA HIS A 68 4.17 -12.99 -6.95
C HIS A 68 4.09 -11.46 -6.95
N LEU A 69 5.15 -10.82 -7.45
CA LEU A 69 5.20 -9.36 -7.62
C LEU A 69 4.98 -8.99 -9.08
N VAL A 70 3.97 -8.16 -9.33
CA VAL A 70 3.64 -7.61 -10.63
C VAL A 70 3.84 -6.09 -10.59
N ILE A 71 4.64 -5.55 -11.50
CA ILE A 71 4.91 -4.12 -11.59
C ILE A 71 4.29 -3.57 -12.87
N ARG A 72 3.58 -2.45 -12.73
CA ARG A 72 2.97 -1.69 -13.82
C ARG A 72 3.35 -0.23 -13.72
N SER A 73 3.52 0.41 -14.88
CA SER A 73 3.73 1.84 -15.01
C SER A 73 2.43 2.51 -15.40
N GLY A 74 2.06 3.56 -14.69
CA GLY A 74 0.85 4.34 -14.95
C GLY A 74 0.54 5.29 -13.81
N LYS A 75 -0.42 6.17 -14.03
CA LYS A 75 -0.84 7.18 -13.07
C LYS A 75 -1.82 6.61 -12.07
N THR A 76 -1.57 6.89 -10.80
CA THR A 76 -2.36 6.38 -9.68
C THR A 76 -3.73 7.06 -9.54
N ASP A 77 -3.91 8.23 -10.16
CA ASP A 77 -5.13 9.02 -10.18
C ASP A 77 -6.02 8.79 -11.42
N ARG A 78 -5.60 7.90 -12.34
CA ARG A 78 -6.37 7.61 -13.57
C ARG A 78 -7.12 6.29 -13.49
N VAL A 79 -8.43 6.37 -13.65
CA VAL A 79 -9.33 5.19 -13.64
C VAL A 79 -8.93 4.14 -14.69
N SER A 80 -8.45 4.56 -15.88
CA SER A 80 -7.96 3.64 -16.92
C SER A 80 -6.79 2.80 -16.44
N ASP A 81 -5.83 3.43 -15.74
CA ASP A 81 -4.62 2.77 -15.26
C ASP A 81 -4.94 1.88 -14.03
N LEU A 82 -5.87 2.31 -13.18
CA LEU A 82 -6.44 1.51 -12.09
C LEU A 82 -7.20 0.27 -12.62
N SER A 83 -7.89 0.42 -13.74
CA SER A 83 -8.55 -0.71 -14.41
C SER A 83 -7.54 -1.72 -14.96
N MET A 84 -6.38 -1.27 -15.43
CA MET A 84 -5.28 -2.14 -15.88
C MET A 84 -4.76 -3.04 -14.75
N VAL A 85 -4.71 -2.54 -13.52
CA VAL A 85 -4.32 -3.33 -12.34
C VAL A 85 -5.51 -4.01 -11.65
N ARG A 86 -6.70 -3.95 -12.25
CA ARG A 86 -7.94 -4.57 -11.77
C ARG A 86 -8.23 -4.26 -10.31
N VAL A 87 -8.22 -2.97 -9.98
CA VAL A 87 -8.42 -2.52 -8.60
C VAL A 87 -9.76 -3.02 -8.03
N ARG A 88 -10.77 -3.20 -8.87
CA ARG A 88 -12.10 -3.70 -8.49
C ARG A 88 -12.09 -5.11 -7.92
N GLU A 89 -11.17 -5.95 -8.39
CA GLU A 89 -10.98 -7.33 -7.97
C GLU A 89 -9.87 -7.49 -6.90
N ALA A 90 -9.28 -6.39 -6.47
CA ALA A 90 -8.30 -6.39 -5.40
C ALA A 90 -8.97 -6.68 -4.05
N ARG A 91 -8.24 -7.36 -3.16
CA ARG A 91 -8.68 -7.58 -1.77
C ARG A 91 -8.33 -6.42 -0.84
N ALA A 92 -7.35 -5.61 -1.21
CA ALA A 92 -6.93 -4.42 -0.49
C ALA A 92 -6.15 -3.49 -1.41
N VAL A 93 -6.20 -2.20 -1.12
CA VAL A 93 -5.41 -1.17 -1.80
C VAL A 93 -4.58 -0.41 -0.76
N ILE A 94 -3.33 -0.15 -1.09
CA ILE A 94 -2.43 0.67 -0.27
C ILE A 94 -1.98 1.83 -1.16
N VAL A 95 -2.17 3.05 -0.70
CA VAL A 95 -1.69 4.25 -1.36
C VAL A 95 -0.52 4.80 -0.54
N VAL A 96 0.66 4.79 -1.12
CA VAL A 96 1.87 5.30 -0.47
C VAL A 96 2.14 6.75 -0.92
N ALA A 97 2.57 7.57 0.03
CA ALA A 97 3.02 8.92 -0.28
C ALA A 97 4.43 8.86 -0.91
N ASP A 98 4.66 9.67 -1.93
CA ASP A 98 5.99 9.91 -2.46
C ASP A 98 6.84 10.63 -1.41
N ASP A 99 8.10 10.20 -1.24
CA ASP A 99 8.99 10.78 -0.23
C ASP A 99 9.28 12.27 -0.50
N ASP A 100 9.30 12.69 -1.76
CA ASP A 100 9.55 14.06 -2.21
C ASP A 100 8.26 14.90 -2.35
N ALA A 101 7.07 14.32 -2.09
CA ALA A 101 5.82 15.06 -2.20
C ALA A 101 5.74 16.18 -1.15
N GLU A 102 5.37 17.37 -1.58
CA GLU A 102 5.19 18.52 -0.67
C GLU A 102 3.90 18.44 0.13
N ASN A 103 2.89 17.71 -0.37
CA ASN A 103 1.56 17.62 0.24
C ASN A 103 0.85 16.29 -0.09
N ASP A 104 -0.31 16.09 0.51
CA ASP A 104 -1.11 14.86 0.38
C ASP A 104 -2.03 14.81 -0.85
N THR A 105 -1.94 15.79 -1.74
CA THR A 105 -2.89 15.95 -2.86
C THR A 105 -2.95 14.73 -3.76
N ASP A 106 -1.80 14.14 -4.09
CA ASP A 106 -1.75 13.01 -5.02
C ASP A 106 -2.25 11.71 -4.36
N VAL A 107 -2.01 11.55 -3.06
CA VAL A 107 -2.61 10.45 -2.28
C VAL A 107 -4.13 10.56 -2.25
N VAL A 108 -4.66 11.75 -1.98
CA VAL A 108 -6.11 12.00 -1.97
C VAL A 108 -6.72 11.72 -3.34
N LYS A 109 -6.12 12.22 -4.42
CA LYS A 109 -6.57 11.94 -5.80
C LYS A 109 -6.58 10.44 -6.10
N ALA A 110 -5.52 9.73 -5.71
CA ALA A 110 -5.43 8.29 -5.90
C ALA A 110 -6.53 7.54 -5.14
N VAL A 111 -6.80 7.87 -3.87
CA VAL A 111 -7.89 7.26 -3.09
C VAL A 111 -9.25 7.51 -3.76
N LEU A 112 -9.53 8.74 -4.19
CA LEU A 112 -10.79 9.08 -4.87
C LEU A 112 -10.93 8.34 -6.21
N ALA A 113 -9.84 8.22 -6.96
CA ALA A 113 -9.82 7.45 -8.21
C ALA A 113 -10.06 5.96 -7.97
N VAL A 114 -9.51 5.38 -6.89
CA VAL A 114 -9.79 4.00 -6.46
C VAL A 114 -11.28 3.82 -6.17
N GLY A 115 -11.89 4.70 -5.39
CA GLY A 115 -13.34 4.65 -5.11
C GLY A 115 -14.17 4.70 -6.38
N SER A 116 -13.81 5.57 -7.32
CA SER A 116 -14.46 5.67 -8.64
C SER A 116 -14.28 4.38 -9.47
N ALA A 117 -13.05 3.87 -9.55
CA ALA A 117 -12.74 2.67 -10.34
C ALA A 117 -13.39 1.41 -9.74
N ALA A 118 -13.45 1.30 -8.41
CA ALA A 118 -14.08 0.18 -7.71
C ALA A 118 -15.61 0.24 -7.71
N GLY A 119 -16.19 1.42 -7.91
CA GLY A 119 -17.62 1.66 -7.81
C GLY A 119 -18.10 1.84 -6.37
N GLY A 120 -17.26 2.41 -5.52
CA GLY A 120 -17.48 2.72 -4.10
C GLY A 120 -16.29 2.36 -3.23
N PHE A 121 -16.29 2.89 -2.00
CA PHE A 121 -15.22 2.64 -1.02
C PHE A 121 -15.43 1.36 -0.21
N ASP A 122 -16.66 0.86 -0.09
CA ASP A 122 -17.03 -0.25 0.81
C ASP A 122 -16.61 -1.64 0.32
N ARG A 123 -15.98 -1.72 -0.84
CA ARG A 123 -15.64 -3.00 -1.47
C ARG A 123 -14.41 -3.68 -0.92
N MET A 124 -13.47 -2.90 -0.44
CA MET A 124 -12.19 -3.40 0.08
C MET A 124 -11.55 -2.37 1.01
N PRO A 125 -10.72 -2.78 1.97
CA PRO A 125 -9.95 -1.85 2.77
C PRO A 125 -8.94 -1.08 1.90
N ILE A 126 -8.89 0.24 2.12
CA ILE A 126 -7.93 1.14 1.48
C ILE A 126 -7.09 1.77 2.58
N VAL A 127 -5.80 1.49 2.60
CA VAL A 127 -4.86 2.15 3.50
C VAL A 127 -4.18 3.28 2.75
N ALA A 128 -4.25 4.50 3.28
CA ALA A 128 -3.67 5.68 2.65
C ALA A 128 -2.64 6.32 3.58
N GLU A 129 -1.41 6.45 3.11
CA GLU A 129 -0.36 7.13 3.83
C GLU A 129 -0.47 8.64 3.60
N LEU A 130 -0.55 9.41 4.68
CA LEU A 130 -0.71 10.85 4.67
C LEU A 130 0.33 11.51 5.58
N ARG A 131 0.59 12.78 5.35
CA ARG A 131 1.50 13.62 6.15
C ARG A 131 0.73 14.46 7.17
N GLU A 132 -0.47 14.94 6.79
CA GLU A 132 -1.25 15.89 7.57
C GLU A 132 -2.43 15.22 8.25
N VAL A 133 -2.56 15.44 9.57
CA VAL A 133 -3.67 14.93 10.39
C VAL A 133 -5.01 15.48 9.89
N ALA A 134 -5.07 16.77 9.57
CA ALA A 134 -6.30 17.41 9.09
C ALA A 134 -6.79 16.79 7.77
N MET A 135 -5.87 16.41 6.87
CA MET A 135 -6.21 15.75 5.62
C MET A 135 -6.68 14.31 5.87
N ALA A 136 -6.02 13.60 6.77
CA ALA A 136 -6.42 12.24 7.17
C ALA A 136 -7.86 12.21 7.73
N GLU A 137 -8.20 13.15 8.61
CA GLU A 137 -9.55 13.27 9.16
C GLU A 137 -10.61 13.63 8.11
N ARG A 138 -10.27 14.51 7.17
CA ARG A 138 -11.17 14.86 6.05
C ARG A 138 -11.41 13.67 5.15
N LEU A 139 -10.34 12.94 4.79
CA LEU A 139 -10.42 11.76 3.94
C LEU A 139 -11.28 10.66 4.58
N ALA A 140 -11.05 10.36 5.86
CA ALA A 140 -11.83 9.37 6.59
C ALA A 140 -13.33 9.73 6.63
N ARG A 141 -13.66 11.00 6.88
CA ARG A 141 -15.06 11.47 6.87
C ARG A 141 -15.71 11.40 5.49
N ALA A 142 -14.95 11.68 4.43
CA ALA A 142 -15.47 11.71 3.07
C ALA A 142 -15.66 10.30 2.46
N CYS A 143 -14.79 9.35 2.81
CA CYS A 143 -14.73 8.05 2.16
C CYS A 143 -15.26 6.88 3.01
N GLY A 144 -15.59 7.12 4.29
CA GLY A 144 -16.16 6.12 5.17
C GLY A 144 -15.15 5.19 5.83
N GLU A 145 -15.65 4.15 6.50
CA GLU A 145 -14.87 3.28 7.39
C GLU A 145 -13.87 2.36 6.67
N SER A 146 -14.06 2.11 5.38
CA SER A 146 -13.15 1.26 4.60
C SER A 146 -11.86 1.96 4.19
N VAL A 147 -11.75 3.28 4.38
CA VAL A 147 -10.54 4.05 4.14
C VAL A 147 -9.84 4.33 5.46
N HIS A 148 -8.63 3.78 5.59
CA HIS A 148 -7.80 3.85 6.80
C HIS A 148 -6.60 4.77 6.54
N PRO A 149 -6.71 6.08 6.81
CA PRO A 149 -5.59 6.99 6.68
C PRO A 149 -4.56 6.76 7.79
N ILE A 150 -3.29 6.72 7.44
CA ILE A 150 -2.16 6.60 8.37
C ILE A 150 -1.28 7.84 8.24
N VAL A 151 -1.16 8.60 9.32
CA VAL A 151 -0.20 9.72 9.40
C VAL A 151 1.08 9.19 10.02
N THR A 152 2.08 8.95 9.19
CA THR A 152 3.31 8.23 9.58
C THR A 152 4.03 8.88 10.74
N THR A 153 4.20 10.21 10.72
CA THR A 153 4.87 10.97 11.79
C THR A 153 4.17 10.82 13.14
N VAL A 154 2.84 10.92 13.15
CA VAL A 154 2.02 10.77 14.36
C VAL A 154 2.05 9.33 14.87
N THR A 155 2.00 8.37 13.97
CA THR A 155 2.06 6.94 14.32
C THR A 155 3.39 6.60 14.97
N ILE A 156 4.51 7.05 14.40
CA ILE A 156 5.84 6.84 14.97
C ILE A 156 5.96 7.54 16.34
N ALA A 157 5.52 8.80 16.46
CA ALA A 157 5.57 9.53 17.72
C ALA A 157 4.76 8.84 18.83
N ARG A 158 3.56 8.34 18.50
CA ARG A 158 2.73 7.59 19.44
C ARG A 158 3.38 6.29 19.88
N LEU A 159 3.91 5.49 18.94
CA LEU A 159 4.62 4.25 19.25
C LEU A 159 5.85 4.50 20.12
N THR A 160 6.65 5.50 19.78
CA THR A 160 7.83 5.88 20.58
C THR A 160 7.44 6.27 22.01
N SER A 161 6.43 7.13 22.15
CA SER A 161 5.95 7.55 23.47
C SER A 161 5.37 6.39 24.28
N PHE A 162 4.68 5.47 23.61
CA PHE A 162 4.10 4.29 24.23
C PHE A 162 5.18 3.33 24.76
N MET A 163 6.21 3.06 23.95
CA MET A 163 7.34 2.21 24.34
C MET A 163 8.15 2.78 25.52
N LEU A 164 8.29 4.13 25.59
CA LEU A 164 9.02 4.79 26.68
C LEU A 164 8.27 4.74 28.01
N ARG A 165 6.94 4.68 27.98
CA ARG A 165 6.11 4.72 29.19
C ARG A 165 6.18 3.43 30.01
N ASP A 166 6.40 2.30 29.36
CA ASP A 166 6.44 0.98 29.99
C ASP A 166 7.51 0.10 29.33
N PRO A 167 8.58 -0.29 30.06
CA PRO A 167 9.69 -1.08 29.51
C PRO A 167 9.31 -2.44 28.91
N GLY A 168 8.13 -2.98 29.28
CA GLY A 168 7.61 -4.24 28.71
C GLY A 168 6.90 -4.08 27.37
N MET A 169 6.53 -2.84 26.98
CA MET A 169 5.68 -2.61 25.83
C MET A 169 6.38 -2.82 24.49
N SER A 170 7.71 -2.74 24.42
CA SER A 170 8.44 -3.05 23.19
C SER A 170 8.13 -4.46 22.67
N LYS A 171 8.12 -5.45 23.56
CA LYS A 171 7.79 -6.84 23.19
C LYS A 171 6.34 -6.99 22.69
N VAL A 172 5.41 -6.31 23.35
CA VAL A 172 3.99 -6.32 22.95
C VAL A 172 3.81 -5.69 21.57
N VAL A 173 4.47 -4.55 21.32
CA VAL A 173 4.43 -3.88 20.01
C VAL A 173 5.07 -4.76 18.94
N ASP A 174 6.23 -5.35 19.21
CA ASP A 174 6.90 -6.26 18.27
C ASP A 174 6.00 -7.44 17.90
N GLU A 175 5.30 -8.02 18.88
CA GLU A 175 4.40 -9.15 18.67
C GLU A 175 3.13 -8.74 17.90
N LEU A 176 2.53 -7.59 18.23
CA LEU A 176 1.36 -7.05 17.51
C LEU A 176 1.68 -6.64 16.07
N MET A 177 2.89 -6.16 15.82
CA MET A 177 3.33 -5.72 14.50
C MET A 177 4.01 -6.83 13.69
N ASP A 178 4.14 -8.05 14.25
CA ASP A 178 4.70 -9.17 13.50
C ASP A 178 3.73 -9.60 12.39
N ALA A 179 4.14 -9.40 11.15
CA ALA A 179 3.37 -9.78 9.97
C ALA A 179 3.09 -11.29 9.85
N ARG A 180 3.76 -12.11 10.68
CA ARG A 180 3.50 -13.56 10.75
C ARG A 180 2.18 -13.89 11.47
N GLY A 181 1.61 -12.92 12.17
CA GLY A 181 0.41 -13.10 12.97
C GLY A 181 0.70 -13.73 14.33
N CYS A 182 -0.19 -13.50 15.29
CA CYS A 182 -0.18 -14.26 16.53
C CYS A 182 -0.55 -15.72 16.21
N GLY A 183 0.43 -16.63 16.36
CA GLY A 183 0.22 -18.06 16.24
C GLY A 183 -0.56 -18.61 17.43
#